data_5bb6c5693e48cff3e494f7c1f9ecdc26
#
_entry.id   5bb6c5693e48cff3e494f7c1f9ecdc26
#
_cell.length_a   1.000
_cell.length_b   1.000
_cell.length_c   1.000
_cell.angle_alpha   90.00
_cell.angle_beta   90.00
_cell.angle_gamma   90.00
#
_symmetry.space_group_name_H-M   'P 1'
#
loop_
_entity.id
_entity.type
_entity.pdbx_description
1 polymer ?
#
loop_
_entity_poly.entity_id
_entity_poly.type
_entity_poly.pdbx_seq_one_letter_code
_entity_poly.pdbx_strand_id
1 'polypeptide(L)'
;MIVEFRTYTLQPGSVAQAEERFAAGLANRTKVSPLGAFWHTEVGPLNQIIHVWPYDSLEARTKARSTHVEGWPPAIREFIVDQTSQIFVPAPFSPKFEPAALGGLYEIRTYTYKPGAIAGVIETWSKAIDARTNLSPLAFAGSSELGDLNIWCHIWAYKDAQARFEIREKARRDGIWPPRGGTPGQLLKQVNMLVVPAAFSPLH
;
A
#
# COMPACT_ATOMS: atom_id res chain seq x y z
N MET A 1 3.50 7.82 13.89
CA MET A 1 2.48 7.29 12.95
C MET A 1 2.96 5.96 12.38
N ILE A 2 2.07 4.99 12.27
CA ILE A 2 2.27 3.69 11.62
C ILE A 2 1.16 3.46 10.61
N VAL A 3 1.36 2.54 9.68
CA VAL A 3 0.35 2.17 8.68
C VAL A 3 0.22 0.64 8.65
N GLU A 4 -0.98 0.14 8.88
CA GLU A 4 -1.29 -1.29 8.79
C GLU A 4 -1.80 -1.63 7.39
N PHE A 5 -1.14 -2.56 6.72
CA PHE A 5 -1.60 -3.16 5.48
C PHE A 5 -2.16 -4.54 5.80
N ARG A 6 -3.41 -4.74 5.44
CA ARG A 6 -4.07 -6.04 5.59
C ARG A 6 -4.39 -6.58 4.20
N THR A 7 -3.85 -7.72 3.89
CA THR A 7 -4.11 -8.42 2.63
C THR A 7 -4.90 -9.68 2.92
N TYR A 8 -6.05 -9.83 2.29
CA TYR A 8 -6.89 -11.02 2.39
C TYR A 8 -6.95 -11.69 1.03
N THR A 9 -6.57 -12.94 0.97
CA THR A 9 -6.79 -13.79 -0.20
C THR A 9 -8.18 -14.40 -0.09
N LEU A 10 -8.97 -14.22 -1.11
CA LEU A 10 -10.36 -14.63 -1.17
C LEU A 10 -10.56 -15.80 -2.14
N GLN A 11 -11.65 -16.52 -1.99
CA GLN A 11 -12.08 -17.51 -2.97
C GLN A 11 -12.29 -16.84 -4.34
N PRO A 12 -11.94 -17.52 -5.45
CA PRO A 12 -12.15 -16.98 -6.78
C PRO A 12 -13.60 -16.53 -7.01
N GLY A 13 -13.77 -15.34 -7.58
CA GLY A 13 -15.09 -14.77 -7.89
C GLY A 13 -15.80 -14.04 -6.74
N SER A 14 -15.21 -13.97 -5.52
CA SER A 14 -15.86 -13.35 -4.37
C SER A 14 -15.43 -11.90 -4.08
N VAL A 15 -14.50 -11.33 -4.86
CA VAL A 15 -13.96 -9.97 -4.62
C VAL A 15 -15.06 -8.93 -4.60
N ALA A 16 -15.94 -8.89 -5.61
CA ALA A 16 -17.01 -7.89 -5.70
C ALA A 16 -17.97 -7.96 -4.50
N GLN A 17 -18.36 -9.17 -4.08
CA GLN A 17 -19.21 -9.35 -2.91
C GLN A 17 -18.52 -8.96 -1.60
N ALA A 18 -17.21 -9.23 -1.50
CA ALA A 18 -16.42 -8.79 -0.34
C ALA A 18 -16.35 -7.27 -0.26
N GLU A 19 -16.12 -6.58 -1.38
CA GLU A 19 -16.11 -5.12 -1.45
C GLU A 19 -17.48 -4.52 -1.05
N GLU A 20 -18.57 -5.07 -1.55
CA GLU A 20 -19.93 -4.64 -1.17
C GLU A 20 -20.16 -4.74 0.34
N ARG A 21 -19.79 -5.87 0.95
CA ARG A 21 -19.92 -6.07 2.39
C ARG A 21 -18.98 -5.17 3.22
N PHE A 22 -17.79 -4.89 2.71
CA PHE A 22 -16.91 -3.89 3.33
C PHE A 22 -17.53 -2.50 3.30
N ALA A 23 -18.04 -2.07 2.14
CA ALA A 23 -18.70 -0.78 1.97
C ALA A 23 -19.86 -0.59 2.97
N ALA A 24 -20.68 -1.63 3.16
CA ALA A 24 -21.81 -1.59 4.07
C ALA A 24 -21.41 -1.32 5.54
N GLY A 25 -20.29 -1.87 6.00
CA GLY A 25 -19.81 -1.71 7.39
C GLY A 25 -18.90 -0.48 7.58
N LEU A 26 -18.43 0.13 6.51
CA LEU A 26 -17.34 1.10 6.55
C LEU A 26 -17.72 2.41 7.27
N ALA A 27 -18.94 2.90 7.09
CA ALA A 27 -19.39 4.17 7.66
C ALA A 27 -19.27 4.23 9.21
N ASN A 28 -19.53 3.11 9.88
CA ASN A 28 -19.37 3.01 11.34
C ASN A 28 -17.89 2.79 11.71
N ARG A 29 -17.17 1.99 10.95
CA ARG A 29 -15.78 1.67 11.22
C ARG A 29 -14.86 2.89 11.09
N THR A 30 -15.10 3.76 10.12
CA THR A 30 -14.29 4.96 9.89
C THR A 30 -14.46 6.04 10.96
N LYS A 31 -15.52 5.99 11.77
CA LYS A 31 -15.66 6.83 12.98
C LYS A 31 -14.63 6.52 14.05
N VAL A 32 -14.08 5.29 14.04
CA VAL A 32 -13.07 4.83 15.02
C VAL A 32 -11.65 5.01 14.49
N SER A 33 -11.44 4.77 13.20
CA SER A 33 -10.14 4.92 12.55
C SER A 33 -10.35 5.10 11.05
N PRO A 34 -9.67 6.08 10.42
CA PRO A 34 -9.84 6.33 9.00
C PRO A 34 -9.34 5.15 8.17
N LEU A 35 -10.00 4.90 7.05
CA LEU A 35 -9.47 4.05 5.99
C LEU A 35 -8.51 4.89 5.16
N GLY A 36 -7.29 4.39 4.91
CA GLY A 36 -6.32 5.06 4.06
C GLY A 36 -6.52 4.74 2.58
N ALA A 37 -6.75 3.45 2.28
CA ALA A 37 -7.02 2.97 0.92
C ALA A 37 -7.66 1.58 0.96
N PHE A 38 -8.32 1.22 -0.13
CA PHE A 38 -8.84 -0.12 -0.36
C PHE A 38 -8.69 -0.49 -1.84
N TRP A 39 -8.01 -1.58 -2.13
CA TRP A 39 -7.74 -2.06 -3.47
C TRP A 39 -8.02 -3.55 -3.60
N HIS A 40 -8.24 -4.01 -4.83
CA HIS A 40 -8.12 -5.42 -5.20
C HIS A 40 -7.02 -5.63 -6.23
N THR A 41 -6.48 -6.84 -6.29
CA THR A 41 -5.42 -7.18 -7.24
C THR A 41 -5.97 -7.38 -8.65
N GLU A 42 -5.30 -6.74 -9.61
CA GLU A 42 -5.53 -6.93 -11.05
C GLU A 42 -4.41 -7.79 -11.66
N VAL A 43 -3.16 -7.53 -11.28
CA VAL A 43 -1.98 -8.29 -11.74
C VAL A 43 -1.10 -8.65 -10.55
N GLY A 44 -0.77 -9.92 -10.41
CA GLY A 44 -0.01 -10.49 -9.30
C GLY A 44 -0.75 -11.65 -8.66
N PRO A 45 -0.67 -11.86 -7.35
CA PRO A 45 -1.52 -12.81 -6.64
C PRO A 45 -2.98 -12.40 -6.76
N LEU A 46 -3.80 -13.21 -7.46
CA LEU A 46 -5.19 -12.87 -7.76
C LEU A 46 -6.11 -13.06 -6.55
N ASN A 47 -7.32 -12.51 -6.67
CA ASN A 47 -8.38 -12.59 -5.66
C ASN A 47 -7.96 -12.03 -4.29
N GLN A 48 -7.12 -11.03 -4.28
CA GLN A 48 -6.75 -10.35 -3.04
C GLN A 48 -7.43 -8.99 -2.93
N ILE A 49 -7.85 -8.67 -1.71
CA ILE A 49 -8.18 -7.32 -1.29
C ILE A 49 -7.10 -6.82 -0.34
N ILE A 50 -6.68 -5.57 -0.53
CA ILE A 50 -5.68 -4.89 0.30
C ILE A 50 -6.34 -3.66 0.90
N HIS A 51 -6.42 -3.57 2.21
CA HIS A 51 -6.94 -2.40 2.88
C HIS A 51 -5.93 -1.82 3.88
N VAL A 52 -5.81 -0.51 3.84
CA VAL A 52 -4.75 0.24 4.51
C VAL A 52 -5.33 1.12 5.61
N TRP A 53 -4.76 1.05 6.80
CA TRP A 53 -5.23 1.77 7.97
C TRP A 53 -4.07 2.53 8.63
N PRO A 54 -4.05 3.87 8.53
CA PRO A 54 -3.10 4.69 9.28
C PRO A 54 -3.51 4.80 10.75
N TYR A 55 -2.51 4.82 11.64
CA TYR A 55 -2.69 5.02 13.08
C TYR A 55 -1.55 5.86 13.65
N ASP A 56 -1.82 6.61 14.70
CA ASP A 56 -0.78 7.40 15.38
C ASP A 56 0.28 6.53 16.04
N SER A 57 -0.12 5.36 16.57
CA SER A 57 0.77 4.40 17.25
C SER A 57 0.20 2.98 17.23
N LEU A 58 0.99 2.01 17.65
CA LEU A 58 0.55 0.62 17.87
C LEU A 58 -0.54 0.55 18.95
N GLU A 59 -0.47 1.39 19.94
CA GLU A 59 -1.48 1.52 21.00
C GLU A 59 -2.82 2.00 20.45
N ALA A 60 -2.80 3.07 19.64
CA ALA A 60 -3.98 3.59 18.97
C ALA A 60 -4.62 2.54 18.05
N ARG A 61 -3.80 1.79 17.31
CA ARG A 61 -4.25 0.65 16.51
C ARG A 61 -4.95 -0.40 17.37
N THR A 62 -4.31 -0.82 18.46
CA THR A 62 -4.85 -1.86 19.35
C THR A 62 -6.21 -1.42 19.92
N LYS A 63 -6.30 -0.18 20.41
CA LYS A 63 -7.55 0.42 20.91
C LYS A 63 -8.64 0.42 19.81
N ALA A 64 -8.32 0.92 18.62
CA ALA A 64 -9.28 0.98 17.51
C ALA A 64 -9.78 -0.41 17.09
N ARG A 65 -8.93 -1.44 17.17
CA ARG A 65 -9.28 -2.82 16.80
C ARG A 65 -10.09 -3.54 17.89
N SER A 66 -9.89 -3.20 19.15
CA SER A 66 -10.68 -3.75 20.28
C SER A 66 -12.01 -3.04 20.48
N THR A 67 -12.22 -1.87 19.87
CA THR A 67 -13.49 -1.13 19.96
C THR A 67 -14.58 -1.89 19.19
N HIS A 68 -15.67 -2.20 19.87
CA HIS A 68 -16.85 -2.78 19.20
C HIS A 68 -17.46 -1.76 18.23
N VAL A 69 -17.70 -2.18 17.01
CA VAL A 69 -18.32 -1.37 15.96
C VAL A 69 -19.47 -2.17 15.34
N GLU A 70 -20.64 -1.58 15.32
CA GLU A 70 -21.83 -2.21 14.74
C GLU A 70 -21.64 -2.45 13.23
N GLY A 71 -21.94 -3.67 12.77
CA GLY A 71 -21.73 -4.08 11.39
C GLY A 71 -20.25 -4.34 11.01
N TRP A 72 -19.35 -4.39 12.00
CA TRP A 72 -17.93 -4.67 11.78
C TRP A 72 -17.40 -5.76 12.72
N PRO A 73 -16.56 -6.70 12.26
CA PRO A 73 -16.03 -6.84 10.89
C PRO A 73 -17.10 -7.23 9.88
N PRO A 74 -16.90 -6.93 8.56
CA PRO A 74 -17.84 -7.33 7.53
C PRO A 74 -17.98 -8.85 7.45
N ALA A 75 -19.17 -9.32 7.11
CA ALA A 75 -19.49 -10.75 7.04
C ALA A 75 -18.91 -11.38 5.75
N ILE A 76 -17.59 -11.53 5.68
CA ILE A 76 -16.86 -12.09 4.53
C ILE A 76 -16.13 -13.39 4.86
N ARG A 77 -16.35 -13.96 6.04
CA ARG A 77 -15.60 -15.11 6.56
C ARG A 77 -15.61 -16.30 5.60
N GLU A 78 -16.72 -16.56 4.94
CA GLU A 78 -16.86 -17.65 3.98
C GLU A 78 -15.99 -17.47 2.72
N PHE A 79 -15.56 -16.25 2.41
CA PHE A 79 -14.72 -15.97 1.25
C PHE A 79 -13.22 -16.05 1.54
N ILE A 80 -12.83 -16.00 2.81
CA ILE A 80 -11.42 -15.86 3.21
C ILE A 80 -10.70 -17.19 3.09
N VAL A 81 -9.62 -17.19 2.33
CA VAL A 81 -8.65 -18.29 2.21
C VAL A 81 -7.43 -18.05 3.10
N ASP A 82 -6.92 -16.80 3.10
CA ASP A 82 -5.76 -16.40 3.88
C ASP A 82 -5.83 -14.92 4.27
N GLN A 83 -5.17 -14.56 5.36
CA GLN A 83 -5.11 -13.19 5.86
C GLN A 83 -3.72 -12.88 6.39
N THR A 84 -3.16 -11.76 5.93
CA THR A 84 -1.92 -11.21 6.46
C THR A 84 -2.11 -9.79 6.96
N SER A 85 -1.27 -9.38 7.91
CA SER A 85 -1.23 -8.02 8.43
C SER A 85 0.22 -7.60 8.61
N GLN A 86 0.60 -6.49 7.99
CA GLN A 86 1.93 -5.92 8.08
C GLN A 86 1.85 -4.47 8.57
N ILE A 87 2.77 -4.08 9.44
CA ILE A 87 2.89 -2.70 9.93
C ILE A 87 4.12 -2.06 9.30
N PHE A 88 3.92 -0.88 8.75
CA PHE A 88 4.98 -0.07 8.16
C PHE A 88 5.13 1.25 8.91
N VAL A 89 6.38 1.72 9.01
CA VAL A 89 6.71 3.09 9.41
C VAL A 89 6.91 3.90 8.13
N PRO A 90 6.10 4.94 7.91
CA PRO A 90 6.26 5.81 6.73
C PRO A 90 7.61 6.49 6.71
N ALA A 91 8.21 6.61 5.52
CA ALA A 91 9.39 7.44 5.33
C ALA A 91 9.08 8.94 5.54
N PRO A 92 10.05 9.79 5.88
CA PRO A 92 9.82 11.22 6.11
C PRO A 92 9.17 11.96 4.94
N PHE A 93 9.39 11.49 3.71
CA PHE A 93 8.84 12.05 2.47
C PHE A 93 7.56 11.34 2.01
N SER A 94 7.10 10.31 2.74
CA SER A 94 5.87 9.61 2.38
C SER A 94 4.66 10.52 2.55
N PRO A 95 3.76 10.63 1.55
CA PRO A 95 2.51 11.34 1.75
C PRO A 95 1.65 10.65 2.82
N LYS A 96 0.78 11.41 3.44
CA LYS A 96 -0.25 10.88 4.32
C LYS A 96 -1.36 10.25 3.49
N PHE A 97 -2.04 9.26 4.06
CA PHE A 97 -3.26 8.72 3.46
C PHE A 97 -4.42 9.69 3.70
N GLU A 98 -4.67 10.55 2.73
CA GLU A 98 -5.80 11.47 2.69
C GLU A 98 -6.61 11.22 1.41
N PRO A 99 -7.93 11.41 1.40
CA PRO A 99 -8.74 11.19 0.21
C PRO A 99 -8.23 12.00 -0.98
N ALA A 100 -7.95 11.34 -2.10
CA ALA A 100 -7.42 11.97 -3.30
C ALA A 100 -7.67 11.13 -4.55
N ALA A 101 -7.94 11.80 -5.67
CA ALA A 101 -8.02 11.20 -6.99
C ALA A 101 -6.61 11.17 -7.61
N LEU A 102 -5.83 10.14 -7.30
CA LEU A 102 -4.46 9.98 -7.78
C LEU A 102 -4.35 9.19 -9.08
N GLY A 103 -5.33 8.32 -9.37
CA GLY A 103 -5.37 7.52 -10.58
C GLY A 103 -6.13 6.21 -10.43
N GLY A 104 -6.49 5.59 -11.55
CA GLY A 104 -7.26 4.34 -11.58
C GLY A 104 -6.44 3.06 -11.39
N LEU A 105 -5.10 3.14 -11.35
CA LEU A 105 -4.21 2.00 -11.20
C LEU A 105 -3.10 2.32 -10.20
N TYR A 106 -2.87 1.41 -9.25
CA TYR A 106 -1.79 1.53 -8.28
C TYR A 106 -0.81 0.38 -8.44
N GLU A 107 0.50 0.68 -8.31
CA GLU A 107 1.55 -0.32 -8.28
C GLU A 107 2.12 -0.40 -6.86
N ILE A 108 1.85 -1.51 -6.17
CA ILE A 108 2.45 -1.81 -4.86
C ILE A 108 3.75 -2.58 -5.13
N ARG A 109 4.85 -2.06 -4.62
CA ARG A 109 6.17 -2.66 -4.76
C ARG A 109 6.77 -2.93 -3.37
N THR A 110 7.16 -4.17 -3.14
CA THR A 110 7.81 -4.60 -1.91
C THR A 110 9.19 -5.15 -2.22
N TYR A 111 10.20 -4.54 -1.60
CA TYR A 111 11.61 -4.89 -1.81
C TYR A 111 12.21 -5.37 -0.51
N THR A 112 12.80 -6.55 -0.52
CA THR A 112 13.52 -7.08 0.64
C THR A 112 14.99 -6.68 0.54
N TYR A 113 15.50 -6.10 1.61
CA TYR A 113 16.88 -5.68 1.74
C TYR A 113 17.63 -6.49 2.81
N LYS A 114 18.95 -6.44 2.78
CA LYS A 114 19.78 -6.96 3.87
C LYS A 114 19.51 -6.17 5.17
N PRO A 115 19.65 -6.81 6.33
CA PRO A 115 19.57 -6.12 7.62
C PRO A 115 20.47 -4.88 7.68
N GLY A 116 19.94 -3.77 8.18
CA GLY A 116 20.64 -2.50 8.31
C GLY A 116 20.63 -1.61 7.06
N ALA A 117 20.12 -2.08 5.90
CA ALA A 117 20.16 -1.30 4.66
C ALA A 117 19.09 -0.20 4.57
N ILE A 118 17.99 -0.30 5.30
CA ILE A 118 16.80 0.56 5.14
C ILE A 118 17.13 2.05 5.33
N ALA A 119 17.95 2.41 6.28
CA ALA A 119 18.33 3.81 6.50
C ALA A 119 19.00 4.43 5.24
N GLY A 120 19.91 3.69 4.62
CA GLY A 120 20.55 4.11 3.35
C GLY A 120 19.57 4.17 2.17
N VAL A 121 18.57 3.29 2.16
CA VAL A 121 17.47 3.34 1.16
C VAL A 121 16.69 4.64 1.31
N ILE A 122 16.26 4.98 2.53
CA ILE A 122 15.51 6.21 2.83
C ILE A 122 16.34 7.43 2.42
N GLU A 123 17.62 7.49 2.79
CA GLU A 123 18.51 8.61 2.43
C GLU A 123 18.64 8.76 0.91
N THR A 124 18.87 7.66 0.20
CA THR A 124 19.01 7.66 -1.26
C THR A 124 17.73 8.11 -1.96
N TRP A 125 16.57 7.64 -1.47
CA TRP A 125 15.27 8.02 -2.00
C TRP A 125 14.95 9.48 -1.75
N SER A 126 15.24 10.01 -0.55
CA SER A 126 15.01 11.43 -0.20
C SER A 126 15.63 12.40 -1.20
N LYS A 127 16.76 12.04 -1.79
CA LYS A 127 17.49 12.87 -2.76
C LYS A 127 16.88 12.85 -4.17
N ALA A 128 16.04 11.85 -4.48
CA ALA A 128 15.54 11.63 -5.85
C ALA A 128 14.00 11.68 -5.95
N ILE A 129 13.30 11.69 -4.81
CA ILE A 129 11.85 11.48 -4.79
C ILE A 129 11.08 12.58 -5.49
N ASP A 130 11.48 13.86 -5.33
CA ASP A 130 10.78 15.00 -5.92
C ASP A 130 10.74 14.92 -7.45
N ALA A 131 11.89 14.62 -8.06
CA ALA A 131 11.98 14.46 -9.51
C ALA A 131 11.09 13.30 -10.01
N ARG A 132 10.97 12.24 -9.22
CA ARG A 132 10.14 11.07 -9.59
C ARG A 132 8.65 11.35 -9.40
N THR A 133 8.25 12.04 -8.34
CA THR A 133 6.85 12.38 -8.05
C THR A 133 6.26 13.35 -9.07
N ASN A 134 7.08 14.17 -9.72
CA ASN A 134 6.66 15.00 -10.86
C ASN A 134 6.18 14.18 -12.08
N LEU A 135 6.47 12.90 -12.15
CA LEU A 135 6.05 12.03 -13.26
C LEU A 135 4.79 11.22 -12.92
N SER A 136 4.64 10.78 -11.68
CA SER A 136 3.41 10.16 -11.18
C SER A 136 3.33 10.27 -9.65
N PRO A 137 2.13 10.35 -9.07
CA PRO A 137 1.98 10.46 -7.63
C PRO A 137 2.56 9.26 -6.87
N LEU A 138 3.27 9.56 -5.78
CA LEU A 138 3.58 8.59 -4.73
C LEU A 138 2.37 8.52 -3.80
N ALA A 139 1.84 7.33 -3.55
CA ALA A 139 0.76 7.14 -2.59
C ALA A 139 1.30 6.73 -1.20
N PHE A 140 2.44 6.03 -1.16
CA PHE A 140 3.08 5.60 0.08
C PHE A 140 4.55 5.23 -0.16
N ALA A 141 5.39 5.44 0.86
CA ALA A 141 6.70 4.82 0.98
C ALA A 141 7.04 4.61 2.46
N GLY A 142 7.50 3.41 2.82
CA GLY A 142 7.83 3.10 4.20
C GLY A 142 8.54 1.76 4.36
N SER A 143 9.08 1.53 5.56
CA SER A 143 9.73 0.28 5.93
C SER A 143 8.88 -0.53 6.89
N SER A 144 8.99 -1.86 6.81
CA SER A 144 8.28 -2.77 7.71
C SER A 144 8.78 -2.63 9.15
N GLU A 145 7.85 -2.62 10.09
CA GLU A 145 8.09 -2.66 11.54
C GLU A 145 7.68 -4.01 12.12
N LEU A 146 6.52 -4.52 11.72
CA LEU A 146 5.98 -5.81 12.13
C LEU A 146 5.51 -6.60 10.90
N GLY A 147 5.71 -7.91 10.93
CA GLY A 147 5.54 -8.85 9.83
C GLY A 147 6.91 -9.22 9.26
N ASP A 148 7.03 -9.35 7.94
CA ASP A 148 8.31 -9.59 7.30
C ASP A 148 9.24 -8.40 7.50
N LEU A 149 10.49 -8.67 7.91
CA LEU A 149 11.47 -7.63 8.23
C LEU A 149 12.27 -7.16 7.02
N ASN A 150 12.86 -5.97 7.15
CA ASN A 150 13.71 -5.34 6.12
C ASN A 150 13.01 -5.14 4.77
N ILE A 151 11.70 -4.94 4.81
CA ILE A 151 10.90 -4.63 3.64
C ILE A 151 10.83 -3.12 3.44
N TRP A 152 11.11 -2.69 2.22
CA TRP A 152 10.80 -1.37 1.71
C TRP A 152 9.56 -1.46 0.84
N CYS A 153 8.46 -0.88 1.28
CA CYS A 153 7.21 -0.83 0.52
C CYS A 153 7.02 0.57 -0.05
N HIS A 154 6.64 0.64 -1.33
CA HIS A 154 6.26 1.90 -1.95
C HIS A 154 5.15 1.70 -2.98
N ILE A 155 4.28 2.69 -3.07
CA ILE A 155 3.07 2.63 -3.90
C ILE A 155 3.02 3.85 -4.81
N TRP A 156 2.88 3.60 -6.11
CA TRP A 156 2.75 4.62 -7.15
C TRP A 156 1.36 4.56 -7.77
N ALA A 157 0.77 5.72 -7.99
CA ALA A 157 -0.49 5.84 -8.72
C ALA A 157 -0.25 6.21 -10.18
N TYR A 158 -1.09 5.69 -11.05
CA TYR A 158 -1.09 5.93 -12.48
C TYR A 158 -2.54 6.05 -12.98
N LYS A 159 -2.72 6.78 -14.07
CA LYS A 159 -4.02 6.84 -14.73
C LYS A 159 -4.50 5.44 -15.15
N ASP A 160 -3.62 4.68 -15.81
CA ASP A 160 -3.86 3.36 -16.36
C ASP A 160 -2.53 2.61 -16.62
N ALA A 161 -2.60 1.41 -17.16
CA ALA A 161 -1.43 0.57 -17.43
C ALA A 161 -0.51 1.16 -18.51
N GLN A 162 -1.07 1.85 -19.51
CA GLN A 162 -0.29 2.49 -20.56
C GLN A 162 0.53 3.66 -19.98
N ALA A 163 -0.10 4.54 -19.21
CA ALA A 163 0.57 5.63 -18.52
C ALA A 163 1.68 5.13 -17.59
N ARG A 164 1.43 4.03 -16.85
CA ARG A 164 2.46 3.38 -16.03
C ARG A 164 3.66 2.98 -16.86
N PHE A 165 3.45 2.33 -18.00
CA PHE A 165 4.53 1.89 -18.88
C PHE A 165 5.36 3.08 -19.37
N GLU A 166 4.72 4.09 -19.94
CA GLU A 166 5.36 5.29 -20.50
C GLU A 166 6.15 6.08 -19.45
N ILE A 167 5.54 6.31 -18.28
CA ILE A 167 6.17 7.05 -17.17
C ILE A 167 7.41 6.31 -16.66
N ARG A 168 7.33 4.99 -16.49
CA ARG A 168 8.47 4.20 -16.00
C ARG A 168 9.60 4.16 -17.02
N GLU A 169 9.28 4.06 -18.31
CA GLU A 169 10.26 4.12 -19.38
C GLU A 169 10.93 5.50 -19.46
N LYS A 170 10.12 6.57 -19.41
CA LYS A 170 10.63 7.95 -19.33
C LYS A 170 11.56 8.15 -18.15
N ALA A 171 11.13 7.74 -16.95
CA ALA A 171 11.94 7.89 -15.74
C ALA A 171 13.30 7.20 -15.85
N ARG A 172 13.36 6.02 -16.48
CA ARG A 172 14.60 5.27 -16.70
C ARG A 172 15.46 5.92 -17.77
N ARG A 173 14.89 6.27 -18.93
CA ARG A 173 15.61 6.90 -20.05
C ARG A 173 16.25 8.22 -19.65
N ASP A 174 15.51 9.04 -18.91
CA ASP A 174 15.94 10.38 -18.49
C ASP A 174 16.83 10.31 -17.22
N GLY A 175 17.13 9.13 -16.71
CA GLY A 175 17.98 8.91 -15.53
C GLY A 175 17.38 9.42 -14.21
N ILE A 176 16.06 9.66 -14.19
CA ILE A 176 15.32 10.13 -13.00
C ILE A 176 15.18 9.01 -11.98
N TRP A 177 14.95 7.78 -12.47
CA TRP A 177 14.67 6.61 -11.64
C TRP A 177 15.22 5.31 -12.25
N PRO A 178 15.76 4.35 -11.49
CA PRO A 178 15.86 4.29 -10.01
C PRO A 178 16.83 5.31 -9.40
N PRO A 179 16.70 5.62 -8.09
CA PRO A 179 17.61 6.53 -7.42
C PRO A 179 19.04 6.00 -7.47
N ARG A 180 20.01 6.90 -7.65
CA ARG A 180 21.43 6.57 -7.74
C ARG A 180 22.11 6.69 -6.37
N GLY A 181 23.18 5.94 -6.14
CA GLY A 181 24.02 6.05 -4.93
C GLY A 181 23.69 5.05 -3.82
N GLY A 182 22.79 4.10 -4.08
CA GLY A 182 22.58 2.98 -3.15
C GLY A 182 23.79 2.04 -3.10
N THR A 183 24.05 1.42 -1.93
CA THR A 183 25.12 0.42 -1.78
C THR A 183 24.78 -0.85 -2.58
N PRO A 184 25.65 -1.28 -3.51
CA PRO A 184 25.42 -2.49 -4.30
C PRO A 184 25.24 -3.74 -3.42
N GLY A 185 24.43 -4.69 -3.89
CA GLY A 185 24.23 -6.00 -3.24
C GLY A 185 23.41 -5.98 -1.97
N GLN A 186 22.77 -4.85 -1.62
CA GLN A 186 21.86 -4.76 -0.47
C GLN A 186 20.44 -5.23 -0.78
N LEU A 187 19.98 -5.07 -2.01
CA LEU A 187 18.66 -5.50 -2.48
C LEU A 187 18.67 -7.00 -2.76
N LEU A 188 17.79 -7.76 -2.10
CA LEU A 188 17.72 -9.22 -2.19
C LEU A 188 16.55 -9.70 -3.05
N LYS A 189 15.40 -9.05 -2.95
CA LYS A 189 14.17 -9.46 -3.64
C LYS A 189 13.32 -8.27 -4.01
N GLN A 190 12.66 -8.34 -5.15
CA GLN A 190 11.67 -7.35 -5.59
C GLN A 190 10.40 -8.06 -6.01
N VAL A 191 9.29 -7.61 -5.48
CA VAL A 191 7.95 -8.05 -5.88
C VAL A 191 7.13 -6.82 -6.19
N ASN A 192 6.25 -6.90 -7.19
CA ASN A 192 5.25 -5.87 -7.45
C ASN A 192 3.92 -6.51 -7.82
N MET A 193 2.85 -5.79 -7.54
CA MET A 193 1.52 -6.11 -7.99
C MET A 193 0.83 -4.83 -8.49
N LEU A 194 -0.11 -4.98 -9.41
CA LEU A 194 -1.00 -3.93 -9.84
C LEU A 194 -2.36 -4.13 -9.19
N VAL A 195 -2.89 -3.06 -8.63
CA VAL A 195 -4.15 -3.08 -7.90
C VAL A 195 -5.05 -1.95 -8.37
N VAL A 196 -6.36 -2.19 -8.31
CA VAL A 196 -7.40 -1.24 -8.71
C VAL A 196 -8.17 -0.81 -7.46
N PRO A 197 -8.47 0.49 -7.29
CA PRO A 197 -9.24 0.96 -6.14
C PRO A 197 -10.68 0.48 -6.19
N ALA A 198 -11.20 0.02 -5.05
CA ALA A 198 -12.63 -0.16 -4.87
C ALA A 198 -13.35 1.19 -4.95
N ALA A 199 -14.63 1.20 -5.35
CA ALA A 199 -15.40 2.43 -5.54
C ALA A 199 -15.48 3.34 -4.29
N PHE A 200 -15.33 2.77 -3.11
CA PHE A 200 -15.32 3.47 -1.83
C PHE A 200 -13.92 3.79 -1.30
N SER A 201 -12.85 3.44 -2.04
CA SER A 201 -11.49 3.72 -1.62
C SER A 201 -11.24 5.22 -1.51
N PRO A 202 -10.65 5.71 -0.40
CA PRO A 202 -10.26 7.13 -0.28
C PRO A 202 -9.23 7.56 -1.32
N LEU A 203 -8.35 6.64 -1.73
CA LEU A 203 -7.44 6.84 -2.87
C LEU A 203 -8.00 6.14 -4.11
N HIS A 204 -8.36 6.93 -5.12
CA HIS A 204 -8.93 6.49 -6.40
C HIS A 204 -8.44 7.34 -7.57
#